data_a633a2cdda82472fb6877e49cb4733b0
#
_entry.id   a633a2cdda82472fb6877e49cb4733b0
#
_cell.length_a   1.000
_cell.length_b   1.000
_cell.length_c   1.000
_cell.angle_alpha   90.00
_cell.angle_beta   90.00
_cell.angle_gamma   90.00
#
_symmetry.space_group_name_H-M   'P 1'
#
loop_
_entity.id
_entity.type
_entity.pdbx_description
1 polymer ?
#
loop_
_entity_poly.entity_id
_entity_poly.type
_entity_poly.pdbx_seq_one_letter_code
_entity_poly.pdbx_strand_id
1 'polypeptide(L)'
;MNEELLQENWNFEPLTNDGMFHLVFLNNRKALKSLVSVLLNIPEPEIIDIDVLNPMQFSDAYDAKQTVLDLRVHLNDDTYLNIEVQVRRFQEWTNRTVVYSCRQITEQSNREGFAYKNLEPVIHVAIMNHTLFEDHKRFFTRYEVMDEEGYRYTDKIQFYVMDLKAIAEASEEERNRGLVEWAEAFSARNWEQLGKIKNPGVKEAAKEMEAVMSSPEKRQFVWNRRLAQLDYNSQIDSARSEGREEGRAEGKAEGALSTLISLVKRGRLTVEEAAEESKMSVVEFSKQAGITSAQ
;
A
#
# COMPACT_ATOMS: atom_id res chain seq x y z
N MET A 1 -34.79 -1.02 -1.70
CA MET A 1 -33.53 -0.71 -2.41
C MET A 1 -33.79 -1.10 -3.85
N ASN A 2 -33.86 -0.10 -4.74
CA ASN A 2 -34.35 -0.31 -6.11
C ASN A 2 -33.42 -1.22 -6.90
N GLU A 3 -33.98 -2.18 -7.66
CA GLU A 3 -33.22 -3.07 -8.56
C GLU A 3 -32.42 -2.29 -9.61
N GLU A 4 -32.88 -1.12 -10.06
CA GLU A 4 -32.15 -0.22 -10.96
C GLU A 4 -30.87 0.33 -10.33
N LEU A 5 -30.86 0.70 -9.06
CA LEU A 5 -29.67 1.15 -8.32
C LEU A 5 -28.65 0.02 -8.08
N LEU A 6 -29.12 -1.22 -8.03
CA LEU A 6 -28.26 -2.40 -7.98
C LEU A 6 -27.63 -2.65 -9.36
N GLN A 7 -28.36 -2.51 -10.47
CA GLN A 7 -27.82 -2.68 -11.81
C GLN A 7 -26.81 -1.59 -12.20
N GLU A 8 -27.00 -0.32 -11.83
CA GLU A 8 -26.03 0.75 -12.09
C GLU A 8 -24.72 0.56 -11.33
N ASN A 9 -24.76 0.05 -10.09
CA ASN A 9 -23.55 -0.18 -9.30
C ASN A 9 -22.76 -1.44 -9.72
N TRP A 10 -23.38 -2.40 -10.38
CA TRP A 10 -22.71 -3.63 -10.85
C TRP A 10 -21.76 -3.41 -12.03
N ASN A 11 -21.86 -2.26 -12.69
CA ASN A 11 -21.03 -1.91 -13.85
C ASN A 11 -19.92 -0.90 -13.53
N PHE A 12 -19.67 -0.57 -12.27
CA PHE A 12 -18.61 0.34 -11.87
C PHE A 12 -17.58 -0.38 -10.99
N GLU A 13 -16.34 -0.36 -11.42
CA GLU A 13 -15.18 -0.73 -10.59
C GLU A 13 -14.24 0.47 -10.49
N PRO A 14 -13.84 0.87 -9.26
CA PRO A 14 -13.03 2.07 -9.07
C PRO A 14 -11.60 1.89 -9.62
N LEU A 15 -10.94 3.00 -9.94
CA LEU A 15 -9.52 3.01 -10.31
C LEU A 15 -8.58 2.49 -9.21
N THR A 16 -9.07 2.37 -7.98
CA THR A 16 -8.33 1.73 -6.88
C THR A 16 -8.38 0.20 -6.92
N ASN A 17 -9.12 -0.41 -7.85
CA ASN A 17 -8.99 -1.84 -8.16
C ASN A 17 -7.73 -2.03 -9.02
N ASP A 18 -6.80 -2.89 -8.61
CA ASP A 18 -5.52 -3.11 -9.28
C ASP A 18 -5.68 -3.57 -10.74
N GLY A 19 -6.67 -4.42 -11.02
CA GLY A 19 -6.98 -4.87 -12.38
C GLY A 19 -7.55 -3.75 -13.25
N MET A 20 -8.43 -2.89 -12.71
CA MET A 20 -8.95 -1.72 -13.42
C MET A 20 -7.84 -0.71 -13.68
N PHE A 21 -7.05 -0.38 -12.65
CA PHE A 21 -5.89 0.52 -12.76
C PHE A 21 -4.95 0.07 -13.87
N HIS A 22 -4.53 -1.19 -13.81
CA HIS A 22 -3.61 -1.76 -14.81
C HIS A 22 -4.18 -1.67 -16.23
N LEU A 23 -5.41 -2.12 -16.46
CA LEU A 23 -6.03 -2.12 -17.79
C LEU A 23 -6.23 -0.71 -18.34
N VAL A 24 -6.67 0.23 -17.52
CA VAL A 24 -6.90 1.62 -17.95
C VAL A 24 -5.61 2.26 -18.42
N PHE A 25 -4.56 2.19 -17.62
CA PHE A 25 -3.30 2.88 -17.93
C PHE A 25 -2.39 2.13 -18.91
N LEU A 26 -2.58 0.82 -19.05
CA LEU A 26 -1.94 0.04 -20.12
C LEU A 26 -2.53 0.37 -21.50
N ASN A 27 -3.85 0.52 -21.58
CA ASN A 27 -4.55 0.67 -22.86
C ASN A 27 -4.73 2.13 -23.29
N ASN A 28 -4.73 3.09 -22.36
CA ASN A 28 -4.96 4.50 -22.65
C ASN A 28 -3.76 5.38 -22.32
N ARG A 29 -2.87 5.57 -23.31
CA ARG A 29 -1.67 6.42 -23.16
C ARG A 29 -1.98 7.86 -22.82
N LYS A 30 -3.15 8.40 -23.25
CA LYS A 30 -3.53 9.78 -22.94
C LYS A 30 -3.86 9.94 -21.45
N ALA A 31 -4.62 8.99 -20.90
CA ALA A 31 -4.90 8.96 -19.46
C ALA A 31 -3.62 8.82 -18.64
N LEU A 32 -2.72 7.88 -19.04
CA LEU A 32 -1.44 7.70 -18.40
C LEU A 32 -0.57 8.96 -18.43
N LYS A 33 -0.45 9.58 -19.61
CA LYS A 33 0.34 10.80 -19.80
C LYS A 33 -0.17 11.93 -18.92
N SER A 34 -1.49 12.12 -18.84
CA SER A 34 -2.12 13.12 -17.98
C SER A 34 -1.87 12.85 -16.49
N LEU A 35 -2.01 11.58 -16.04
CA LEU A 35 -1.69 11.20 -14.66
C LEU A 35 -0.22 11.49 -14.31
N VAL A 36 0.71 11.06 -15.15
CA VAL A 36 2.16 11.26 -14.95
C VAL A 36 2.50 12.76 -14.95
N SER A 37 1.91 13.54 -15.85
CA SER A 37 2.08 15.00 -15.91
C SER A 37 1.75 15.66 -14.57
N VAL A 38 0.60 15.33 -13.98
CA VAL A 38 0.20 15.92 -12.69
C VAL A 38 1.02 15.39 -11.53
N LEU A 39 1.43 14.12 -11.53
CA LEU A 39 2.24 13.53 -10.48
C LEU A 39 3.65 14.12 -10.43
N LEU A 40 4.28 14.29 -11.58
CA LEU A 40 5.65 14.77 -11.66
C LEU A 40 5.75 16.30 -11.81
N ASN A 41 4.64 16.99 -12.05
CA ASN A 41 4.61 18.40 -12.40
C ASN A 41 5.41 18.71 -13.68
N ILE A 42 5.23 17.88 -14.70
CA ILE A 42 5.80 18.03 -16.03
C ILE A 42 4.68 18.32 -16.99
N PRO A 43 4.74 19.41 -17.80
CA PRO A 43 3.73 19.69 -18.82
C PRO A 43 3.55 18.51 -19.79
N GLU A 44 2.30 18.13 -20.10
CA GLU A 44 2.03 17.01 -21.01
C GLU A 44 2.81 17.05 -22.34
N PRO A 45 3.04 18.21 -22.99
CA PRO A 45 3.85 18.27 -24.22
C PRO A 45 5.31 17.88 -24.02
N GLU A 46 5.86 18.02 -22.81
CA GLU A 46 7.24 17.64 -22.49
C GLU A 46 7.40 16.13 -22.25
N ILE A 47 6.29 15.41 -22.06
CA ILE A 47 6.27 13.96 -22.02
C ILE A 47 6.24 13.45 -23.48
N ILE A 48 7.42 13.25 -24.06
CA ILE A 48 7.58 12.85 -25.47
C ILE A 48 7.24 11.37 -25.61
N ASP A 49 7.84 10.55 -24.76
CA ASP A 49 7.64 9.11 -24.76
C ASP A 49 7.26 8.59 -23.38
N ILE A 50 6.45 7.53 -23.34
CA ILE A 50 5.97 6.91 -22.12
C ILE A 50 5.71 5.43 -22.39
N ASP A 51 6.62 4.57 -21.95
CA ASP A 51 6.53 3.14 -22.14
C ASP A 51 6.11 2.43 -20.86
N VAL A 52 5.09 1.59 -20.98
CA VAL A 52 4.67 0.71 -19.89
C VAL A 52 5.54 -0.55 -19.95
N LEU A 53 6.30 -0.79 -18.89
CA LEU A 53 7.21 -1.91 -18.75
C LEU A 53 6.51 -3.12 -18.11
N ASN A 54 7.14 -4.29 -18.23
CA ASN A 54 6.69 -5.47 -17.51
C ASN A 54 6.65 -5.19 -16.00
N PRO A 55 5.49 -5.37 -15.32
CA PRO A 55 5.35 -5.11 -13.90
C PRO A 55 6.14 -6.08 -13.01
N MET A 56 6.58 -7.23 -13.56
CA MET A 56 7.37 -8.22 -12.82
C MET A 56 8.83 -7.82 -12.80
N GLN A 57 9.40 -7.64 -11.61
CA GLN A 57 10.82 -7.53 -11.40
C GLN A 57 11.38 -8.92 -11.06
N PHE A 58 12.20 -9.47 -11.95
CA PHE A 58 12.86 -10.75 -11.71
C PHE A 58 14.03 -10.55 -10.74
N SER A 59 14.21 -11.54 -9.87
CA SER A 59 15.41 -11.64 -9.06
C SER A 59 16.33 -12.70 -9.67
N ASP A 60 17.61 -12.42 -9.75
CA ASP A 60 18.63 -13.37 -10.21
C ASP A 60 18.85 -14.54 -9.24
N ALA A 61 18.31 -14.46 -8.03
CA ALA A 61 18.41 -15.53 -7.04
C ALA A 61 17.22 -16.49 -7.14
N TYR A 62 17.50 -17.80 -7.22
CA TYR A 62 16.55 -18.90 -7.41
C TYR A 62 15.40 -18.92 -6.36
N ASP A 63 15.59 -18.32 -5.17
CA ASP A 63 14.64 -18.27 -4.06
C ASP A 63 14.11 -16.86 -3.71
N ALA A 64 14.42 -15.84 -4.51
CA ALA A 64 13.98 -14.49 -4.15
C ALA A 64 12.55 -14.22 -4.60
N LYS A 65 11.76 -13.62 -3.69
CA LYS A 65 10.39 -13.19 -3.98
C LYS A 65 10.37 -12.29 -5.20
N GLN A 66 9.57 -12.65 -6.20
CA GLN A 66 9.26 -11.77 -7.32
C GLN A 66 8.55 -10.52 -6.80
N THR A 67 8.96 -9.39 -7.31
CA THR A 67 8.26 -8.12 -7.07
C THR A 67 7.31 -7.88 -8.22
N VAL A 68 6.03 -7.69 -7.90
CA VAL A 68 5.01 -7.30 -8.88
C VAL A 68 4.56 -5.90 -8.49
N LEU A 69 4.74 -4.95 -9.41
CA LEU A 69 4.30 -3.57 -9.29
C LEU A 69 3.00 -3.37 -10.06
N ASP A 70 2.15 -2.47 -9.61
CA ASP A 70 0.86 -2.23 -10.28
C ASP A 70 1.10 -1.65 -11.68
N LEU A 71 2.01 -0.67 -11.82
CA LEU A 71 2.37 -0.06 -13.09
C LEU A 71 3.83 0.41 -13.06
N ARG A 72 4.63 -0.06 -14.02
CA ARG A 72 6.01 0.41 -14.27
C ARG A 72 6.05 1.20 -15.56
N VAL A 73 6.65 2.37 -15.50
CA VAL A 73 6.73 3.29 -16.65
C VAL A 73 8.18 3.74 -16.83
N HIS A 74 8.63 3.78 -18.09
CA HIS A 74 9.84 4.48 -18.50
C HIS A 74 9.45 5.73 -19.26
N LEU A 75 9.89 6.87 -18.77
CA LEU A 75 9.48 8.18 -19.23
C LEU A 75 10.64 8.84 -19.95
N ASN A 76 10.42 9.30 -21.21
CA ASN A 76 11.39 10.06 -22.01
C ASN A 76 12.78 9.41 -22.11
N ASP A 77 12.89 8.09 -21.98
CA ASP A 77 14.16 7.33 -21.92
C ASP A 77 15.14 7.83 -20.84
N ASP A 78 14.64 8.45 -19.75
CA ASP A 78 15.50 9.04 -18.72
C ASP A 78 15.01 8.87 -17.28
N THR A 79 13.78 8.37 -17.06
CA THR A 79 13.21 8.28 -15.71
C THR A 79 12.30 7.05 -15.57
N TYR A 80 12.50 6.28 -14.50
CA TYR A 80 11.62 5.18 -14.15
C TYR A 80 10.59 5.62 -13.12
N LEU A 81 9.32 5.29 -13.40
CA LEU A 81 8.23 5.44 -12.45
C LEU A 81 7.66 4.08 -12.06
N ASN A 82 7.45 3.88 -10.78
CA ASN A 82 6.63 2.81 -10.24
C ASN A 82 5.40 3.45 -9.62
N ILE A 83 4.21 3.19 -10.15
CA ILE A 83 2.96 3.75 -9.63
C ILE A 83 2.18 2.60 -9.02
N GLU A 84 1.89 2.70 -7.72
CA GLU A 84 1.12 1.70 -6.97
C GLU A 84 -0.11 2.34 -6.33
N VAL A 85 -1.23 1.62 -6.36
CA VAL A 85 -2.47 2.00 -5.67
C VAL A 85 -2.62 1.16 -4.41
N GLN A 86 -2.63 1.81 -3.24
CA GLN A 86 -2.65 1.12 -1.97
C GLN A 86 -3.93 1.42 -1.17
N VAL A 87 -4.84 0.46 -1.15
CA VAL A 87 -6.13 0.59 -0.48
C VAL A 87 -6.04 0.31 1.02
N ARG A 88 -5.16 -0.59 1.43
CA ARG A 88 -4.97 -1.01 2.83
C ARG A 88 -3.62 -0.59 3.38
N ARG A 89 -3.58 -0.34 4.70
CA ARG A 89 -2.35 -0.02 5.42
C ARG A 89 -1.52 -1.30 5.61
N PHE A 90 -0.29 -1.27 5.08
CA PHE A 90 0.76 -2.25 5.37
C PHE A 90 1.77 -1.64 6.31
N GLN A 91 2.11 -2.36 7.37
CA GLN A 91 3.07 -1.89 8.38
C GLN A 91 4.46 -1.64 7.77
N GLU A 92 4.87 -2.51 6.83
CA GLU A 92 6.19 -2.47 6.17
C GLU A 92 6.18 -1.75 4.81
N TRP A 93 5.19 -0.88 4.57
CA TRP A 93 5.04 -0.21 3.27
C TRP A 93 6.31 0.55 2.84
N THR A 94 6.84 1.40 3.72
CA THR A 94 8.02 2.21 3.42
C THR A 94 9.26 1.36 3.11
N ASN A 95 9.48 0.29 3.87
CA ASN A 95 10.58 -0.65 3.62
C ASN A 95 10.41 -1.35 2.27
N ARG A 96 9.19 -1.76 1.95
CA ARG A 96 8.84 -2.41 0.68
C ARG A 96 9.16 -1.49 -0.51
N THR A 97 8.74 -0.23 -0.48
CA THR A 97 8.97 0.72 -1.57
C THR A 97 10.45 1.03 -1.79
N VAL A 98 11.23 1.11 -0.71
CA VAL A 98 12.70 1.22 -0.79
C VAL A 98 13.30 0.01 -1.50
N VAL A 99 12.93 -1.22 -1.11
CA VAL A 99 13.42 -2.45 -1.74
C VAL A 99 13.09 -2.47 -3.24
N TYR A 100 11.88 -2.06 -3.63
CA TYR A 100 11.47 -2.04 -5.03
C TYR A 100 12.26 -1.02 -5.85
N SER A 101 12.47 0.17 -5.30
CA SER A 101 13.28 1.20 -5.94
C SER A 101 14.76 0.77 -6.09
N CYS A 102 15.33 0.16 -5.06
CA CYS A 102 16.69 -0.37 -5.11
C CYS A 102 16.86 -1.49 -6.16
N ARG A 103 15.85 -2.38 -6.30
CA ARG A 103 15.86 -3.40 -7.35
C ARG A 103 15.90 -2.78 -8.74
N GLN A 104 15.08 -1.76 -8.98
CA GLN A 104 15.06 -1.08 -10.26
C GLN A 104 16.37 -0.35 -10.56
N ILE A 105 17.04 0.22 -9.56
CA ILE A 105 18.39 0.76 -9.67
C ILE A 105 19.38 -0.35 -10.04
N THR A 106 19.30 -1.50 -9.37
CA THR A 106 20.18 -2.65 -9.65
C THR A 106 19.95 -3.22 -11.05
N GLU A 107 18.70 -3.32 -11.52
CA GLU A 107 18.39 -3.73 -12.89
C GLU A 107 19.08 -2.85 -13.94
N GLN A 108 19.19 -1.55 -13.70
CA GLN A 108 19.94 -0.65 -14.58
C GLN A 108 21.43 -0.98 -14.59
N SER A 109 22.01 -1.24 -13.40
CA SER A 109 23.45 -1.53 -13.27
C SER A 109 23.87 -2.84 -13.92
N ASN A 110 22.94 -3.78 -14.13
CA ASN A 110 23.17 -5.06 -14.78
C ASN A 110 23.17 -4.99 -16.31
N ARG A 111 22.88 -3.81 -16.90
CA ARG A 111 22.88 -3.64 -18.34
C ARG A 111 24.32 -3.60 -18.90
N GLU A 112 24.50 -4.21 -20.05
CA GLU A 112 25.78 -4.13 -20.76
C GLU A 112 26.17 -2.67 -21.08
N GLY A 113 27.40 -2.29 -20.79
CA GLY A 113 27.88 -0.92 -21.00
C GLY A 113 27.41 0.09 -19.97
N PHE A 114 26.81 -0.33 -18.84
CA PHE A 114 26.40 0.58 -17.77
C PHE A 114 27.58 1.41 -17.25
N ALA A 115 27.33 2.69 -17.03
CA ALA A 115 28.24 3.58 -16.33
C ALA A 115 27.44 4.40 -15.31
N TYR A 116 28.00 4.67 -14.12
CA TYR A 116 27.29 5.40 -13.05
C TYR A 116 26.69 6.74 -13.47
N LYS A 117 27.31 7.44 -14.41
CA LYS A 117 26.78 8.68 -14.98
C LYS A 117 25.48 8.51 -15.75
N ASN A 118 25.16 7.28 -16.17
CA ASN A 118 23.97 6.95 -16.94
C ASN A 118 22.84 6.39 -16.03
N LEU A 119 23.02 6.42 -14.71
CA LEU A 119 21.97 6.01 -13.78
C LEU A 119 20.77 6.96 -13.90
N GLU A 120 19.63 6.42 -14.28
CA GLU A 120 18.38 7.15 -14.40
C GLU A 120 17.64 7.19 -13.06
N PRO A 121 16.92 8.29 -12.74
CA PRO A 121 16.09 8.39 -11.56
C PRO A 121 15.03 7.29 -11.48
N VAL A 122 14.76 6.82 -10.28
CA VAL A 122 13.64 5.95 -9.95
C VAL A 122 12.72 6.69 -8.99
N ILE A 123 11.49 6.93 -9.43
CA ILE A 123 10.45 7.59 -8.66
C ILE A 123 9.37 6.57 -8.34
N HIS A 124 9.15 6.31 -7.05
CA HIS A 124 8.06 5.46 -6.60
C HIS A 124 6.88 6.33 -6.17
N VAL A 125 5.76 6.18 -6.83
CA VAL A 125 4.52 6.93 -6.58
C VAL A 125 3.50 6.01 -5.91
N ALA A 126 3.06 6.37 -4.72
CA ALA A 126 2.01 5.69 -3.98
C ALA A 126 0.71 6.51 -3.99
N ILE A 127 -0.37 5.94 -4.49
CA ILE A 127 -1.72 6.50 -4.38
C ILE A 127 -2.43 5.75 -3.27
N MET A 128 -2.64 6.41 -2.11
CA MET A 128 -3.04 5.75 -0.87
C MET A 128 -4.44 6.12 -0.44
N ASN A 129 -5.28 5.14 -0.16
CA ASN A 129 -6.60 5.35 0.45
C ASN A 129 -6.54 5.35 2.00
N HIS A 130 -5.41 5.74 2.55
CA HIS A 130 -5.18 5.91 3.99
C HIS A 130 -3.97 6.83 4.20
N THR A 131 -3.94 7.50 5.35
CA THR A 131 -2.82 8.36 5.75
C THR A 131 -1.62 7.51 6.13
N LEU A 132 -0.46 7.76 5.51
CA LEU A 132 0.78 7.01 5.76
C LEU A 132 1.36 7.35 7.14
N PHE A 133 1.49 8.64 7.46
CA PHE A 133 1.99 9.15 8.72
C PHE A 133 0.94 10.05 9.39
N GLU A 134 0.43 9.62 10.55
CA GLU A 134 -0.64 10.35 11.26
C GLU A 134 -0.19 11.72 11.81
N ASP A 135 1.10 11.87 12.07
CA ASP A 135 1.75 13.10 12.54
C ASP A 135 2.19 14.02 11.38
N HIS A 136 2.08 13.57 10.13
CA HIS A 136 2.47 14.33 8.94
C HIS A 136 1.42 14.21 7.83
N LYS A 137 0.21 14.71 8.10
CA LYS A 137 -0.91 14.67 7.15
C LYS A 137 -0.73 15.71 6.06
N ARG A 138 -0.54 15.25 4.84
CA ARG A 138 -0.49 16.09 3.62
C ARG A 138 -1.16 15.37 2.48
N PHE A 139 -1.78 16.13 1.57
CA PHE A 139 -2.42 15.56 0.39
C PHE A 139 -1.40 14.95 -0.57
N PHE A 140 -0.33 15.69 -0.87
CA PHE A 140 0.74 15.20 -1.74
C PHE A 140 2.09 15.51 -1.11
N THR A 141 2.95 14.50 -1.01
CA THR A 141 4.26 14.63 -0.40
C THR A 141 5.33 14.02 -1.28
N ARG A 142 6.46 14.71 -1.40
CA ARG A 142 7.67 14.21 -2.06
C ARG A 142 8.74 13.99 -1.01
N TYR A 143 9.30 12.80 -0.98
CA TYR A 143 10.43 12.44 -0.13
C TYR A 143 11.66 12.28 -1.02
N GLU A 144 12.74 12.91 -0.63
CA GLU A 144 14.01 12.94 -1.36
C GLU A 144 15.16 12.65 -0.39
N VAL A 145 16.33 12.28 -0.90
CA VAL A 145 17.54 12.08 -0.10
C VAL A 145 18.24 13.41 0.06
N MET A 146 18.23 13.94 1.30
CA MET A 146 18.75 15.24 1.66
C MET A 146 19.56 15.16 2.96
N ASP A 147 20.44 16.15 3.20
CA ASP A 147 21.03 16.36 4.52
C ASP A 147 20.05 17.09 5.48
N GLU A 148 20.48 17.35 6.70
CA GLU A 148 19.70 18.01 7.76
C GLU A 148 19.35 19.47 7.45
N GLU A 149 20.04 20.11 6.51
CA GLU A 149 19.81 21.49 6.06
C GLU A 149 18.89 21.54 4.81
N GLY A 150 18.49 20.37 4.27
CA GLY A 150 17.65 20.23 3.08
C GLY A 150 18.45 20.30 1.77
N TYR A 151 19.77 20.12 1.80
CA TYR A 151 20.58 20.05 0.60
C TYR A 151 20.47 18.65 -0.03
N ARG A 152 20.06 18.60 -1.30
CA ARG A 152 19.82 17.32 -2.00
C ARG A 152 21.13 16.60 -2.27
N TYR A 153 21.25 15.37 -1.73
CA TYR A 153 22.38 14.48 -2.00
C TYR A 153 22.31 13.85 -3.39
N THR A 154 21.09 13.37 -3.78
CA THR A 154 20.86 12.74 -5.09
C THR A 154 19.39 12.88 -5.48
N ASP A 155 19.14 12.90 -6.79
CA ASP A 155 17.81 12.83 -7.39
C ASP A 155 17.44 11.43 -7.88
N LYS A 156 18.32 10.43 -7.70
CA LYS A 156 18.20 9.10 -8.30
C LYS A 156 17.20 8.19 -7.60
N ILE A 157 16.74 8.54 -6.40
CA ILE A 157 15.70 7.82 -5.69
C ILE A 157 14.74 8.82 -5.04
N GLN A 158 13.46 8.69 -5.34
CA GLN A 158 12.42 9.58 -4.82
C GLN A 158 11.14 8.79 -4.52
N PHE A 159 10.38 9.24 -3.51
CA PHE A 159 9.09 8.63 -3.15
C PHE A 159 8.02 9.72 -3.12
N TYR A 160 6.96 9.54 -3.88
CA TYR A 160 5.81 10.45 -3.91
C TYR A 160 4.61 9.73 -3.31
N VAL A 161 3.86 10.44 -2.47
CA VAL A 161 2.67 9.90 -1.82
C VAL A 161 1.50 10.85 -2.06
N MET A 162 0.44 10.33 -2.65
CA MET A 162 -0.87 10.97 -2.76
C MET A 162 -1.82 10.33 -1.76
N ASP A 163 -2.23 11.07 -0.72
CA ASP A 163 -3.18 10.61 0.29
C ASP A 163 -4.61 11.01 -0.09
N LEU A 164 -5.39 10.04 -0.54
CA LEU A 164 -6.80 10.25 -0.93
C LEU A 164 -7.71 10.64 0.25
N LYS A 165 -7.24 10.50 1.50
CA LYS A 165 -7.98 10.95 2.69
C LYS A 165 -7.71 12.41 3.04
N ALA A 166 -6.63 12.97 2.51
CA ALA A 166 -6.19 14.32 2.78
C ALA A 166 -6.47 15.30 1.61
N ILE A 167 -7.39 14.98 0.68
CA ILE A 167 -7.74 15.85 -0.46
C ILE A 167 -8.16 17.27 0.01
N ALA A 168 -8.81 17.37 1.18
CA ALA A 168 -9.21 18.65 1.75
C ALA A 168 -8.00 19.57 2.07
N GLU A 169 -6.86 18.97 2.38
CA GLU A 169 -5.60 19.66 2.72
C GLU A 169 -4.80 20.10 1.49
N ALA A 170 -5.32 19.84 0.28
CA ALA A 170 -4.63 20.18 -0.96
C ALA A 170 -4.40 21.70 -1.08
N SER A 171 -3.17 22.07 -1.39
CA SER A 171 -2.78 23.46 -1.69
C SER A 171 -3.43 23.96 -2.99
N GLU A 172 -3.41 25.27 -3.19
CA GLU A 172 -3.89 25.89 -4.42
C GLU A 172 -3.07 25.45 -5.65
N GLU A 173 -1.76 25.28 -5.49
CA GLU A 173 -0.88 24.77 -6.53
C GLU A 173 -1.26 23.35 -6.94
N GLU A 174 -1.49 22.45 -5.98
CA GLU A 174 -1.89 21.06 -6.23
C GLU A 174 -3.26 20.97 -6.92
N ARG A 175 -4.20 21.87 -6.58
CA ARG A 175 -5.49 22.00 -7.26
C ARG A 175 -5.32 22.48 -8.70
N ASN A 176 -4.58 23.55 -8.89
CA ASN A 176 -4.35 24.14 -10.23
C ASN A 176 -3.61 23.20 -11.17
N ARG A 177 -2.79 22.30 -10.62
CA ARG A 177 -2.04 21.27 -11.34
C ARG A 177 -2.91 20.08 -11.75
N GLY A 178 -4.12 19.93 -11.20
CA GLY A 178 -5.05 18.85 -11.52
C GLY A 178 -4.85 17.58 -10.67
N LEU A 179 -4.02 17.63 -9.63
CA LEU A 179 -3.83 16.49 -8.71
C LEU A 179 -5.10 16.13 -7.97
N VAL A 180 -5.88 17.13 -7.53
CA VAL A 180 -7.14 16.92 -6.82
C VAL A 180 -8.15 16.22 -7.70
N GLU A 181 -8.27 16.60 -8.97
CA GLU A 181 -9.18 15.94 -9.91
C GLU A 181 -8.83 14.46 -10.12
N TRP A 182 -7.55 14.11 -10.19
CA TRP A 182 -7.12 12.72 -10.24
C TRP A 182 -7.38 11.99 -8.92
N ALA A 183 -7.15 12.62 -7.77
CA ALA A 183 -7.47 12.03 -6.47
C ALA A 183 -8.98 11.77 -6.30
N GLU A 184 -9.83 12.69 -6.78
CA GLU A 184 -11.28 12.51 -6.84
C GLU A 184 -11.65 11.34 -7.77
N ALA A 185 -10.97 11.19 -8.92
CA ALA A 185 -11.19 10.07 -9.83
C ALA A 185 -10.85 8.73 -9.18
N PHE A 186 -9.73 8.62 -8.46
CA PHE A 186 -9.38 7.43 -7.67
C PHE A 186 -10.36 7.17 -6.51
N SER A 187 -10.96 8.23 -5.97
CA SER A 187 -11.91 8.15 -4.86
C SER A 187 -13.36 7.89 -5.31
N ALA A 188 -13.66 8.04 -6.60
CA ALA A 188 -15.00 7.86 -7.17
C ALA A 188 -15.52 6.43 -6.92
N ARG A 189 -16.81 6.32 -6.60
CA ARG A 189 -17.48 5.05 -6.29
C ARG A 189 -18.60 4.72 -7.27
N ASN A 190 -18.88 5.58 -8.21
CA ASN A 190 -19.88 5.41 -9.26
C ASN A 190 -19.59 6.34 -10.44
N TRP A 191 -20.27 6.09 -11.56
CA TRP A 191 -20.14 6.87 -12.80
C TRP A 191 -20.55 8.34 -12.63
N GLU A 192 -21.53 8.63 -11.77
CA GLU A 192 -21.98 10.00 -11.52
C GLU A 192 -20.86 10.87 -10.91
N GLN A 193 -20.17 10.34 -9.91
CA GLN A 193 -19.04 11.03 -9.29
C GLN A 193 -17.91 11.25 -10.28
N LEU A 194 -17.52 10.20 -11.01
CA LEU A 194 -16.47 10.28 -12.02
C LEU A 194 -16.82 11.27 -13.16
N GLY A 195 -18.07 11.29 -13.62
CA GLY A 195 -18.56 12.16 -14.69
C GLY A 195 -18.59 13.64 -14.33
N LYS A 196 -18.55 14.01 -13.05
CA LYS A 196 -18.49 15.41 -12.59
C LYS A 196 -17.09 16.02 -12.76
N ILE A 197 -16.07 15.20 -12.91
CA ILE A 197 -14.68 15.63 -13.03
C ILE A 197 -14.43 16.15 -14.45
N LYS A 198 -13.88 17.36 -14.56
CA LYS A 198 -13.71 18.02 -15.84
C LYS A 198 -12.36 17.78 -16.51
N ASN A 199 -11.38 17.26 -15.78
CA ASN A 199 -10.03 17.01 -16.28
C ASN A 199 -10.05 16.11 -17.53
N PRO A 200 -9.41 16.52 -18.65
CA PRO A 200 -9.42 15.75 -19.91
C PRO A 200 -8.81 14.35 -19.77
N GLY A 201 -7.73 14.20 -18.99
CA GLY A 201 -7.08 12.92 -18.75
C GLY A 201 -7.98 11.97 -17.95
N VAL A 202 -8.71 12.47 -16.96
CA VAL A 202 -9.71 11.71 -16.20
C VAL A 202 -10.85 11.25 -17.10
N LYS A 203 -11.29 12.09 -18.05
CA LYS A 203 -12.31 11.70 -19.05
C LYS A 203 -11.81 10.57 -19.97
N GLU A 204 -10.55 10.63 -20.38
CA GLU A 204 -9.95 9.53 -21.15
C GLU A 204 -9.87 8.24 -20.31
N ALA A 205 -9.49 8.33 -19.02
CA ALA A 205 -9.53 7.18 -18.11
C ALA A 205 -10.94 6.62 -17.96
N ALA A 206 -11.95 7.48 -17.78
CA ALA A 206 -13.35 7.06 -17.66
C ALA A 206 -13.84 6.32 -18.93
N LYS A 207 -13.50 6.78 -20.12
CA LYS A 207 -13.82 6.08 -21.37
C LYS A 207 -13.20 4.67 -21.42
N GLU A 208 -11.94 4.52 -20.99
CA GLU A 208 -11.31 3.20 -20.96
C GLU A 208 -11.94 2.31 -19.87
N MET A 209 -12.30 2.87 -18.70
CA MET A 209 -13.05 2.13 -17.68
C MET A 209 -14.37 1.59 -18.25
N GLU A 210 -15.13 2.39 -18.99
CA GLU A 210 -16.36 1.97 -19.67
C GLU A 210 -16.07 0.86 -20.69
N ALA A 211 -15.01 0.97 -21.48
CA ALA A 211 -14.59 -0.03 -22.44
C ALA A 211 -14.18 -1.35 -21.75
N VAL A 212 -13.46 -1.29 -20.65
CA VAL A 212 -13.10 -2.44 -19.80
C VAL A 212 -14.36 -3.12 -19.26
N MET A 213 -15.30 -2.36 -18.70
CA MET A 213 -16.52 -2.91 -18.11
C MET A 213 -17.51 -3.44 -19.17
N SER A 214 -17.43 -2.94 -20.40
CA SER A 214 -18.25 -3.41 -21.52
C SER A 214 -17.74 -4.73 -22.14
N SER A 215 -16.43 -5.03 -21.98
CA SER A 215 -15.84 -6.29 -22.46
C SER A 215 -16.02 -7.40 -21.41
N PRO A 216 -16.68 -8.53 -21.74
CA PRO A 216 -16.87 -9.64 -20.81
C PRO A 216 -15.56 -10.18 -20.24
N GLU A 217 -14.52 -10.31 -21.08
CA GLU A 217 -13.22 -10.87 -20.69
C GLU A 217 -12.47 -9.92 -19.75
N LYS A 218 -12.37 -8.62 -20.10
CA LYS A 218 -11.71 -7.62 -19.28
C LYS A 218 -12.44 -7.43 -17.94
N ARG A 219 -13.77 -7.39 -17.97
CA ARG A 219 -14.60 -7.32 -16.75
C ARG A 219 -14.38 -8.53 -15.84
N GLN A 220 -14.31 -9.73 -16.41
CA GLN A 220 -14.00 -10.94 -15.64
C GLN A 220 -12.61 -10.88 -15.01
N PHE A 221 -11.62 -10.36 -15.73
CA PHE A 221 -10.26 -10.14 -15.19
C PHE A 221 -10.29 -9.19 -13.97
N VAL A 222 -10.94 -8.03 -14.10
CA VAL A 222 -11.07 -7.05 -13.01
C VAL A 222 -11.81 -7.65 -11.81
N TRP A 223 -12.87 -8.42 -12.07
CA TRP A 223 -13.63 -9.11 -11.04
C TRP A 223 -12.82 -10.18 -10.30
N ASN A 224 -12.05 -10.98 -11.03
CA ASN A 224 -11.18 -11.99 -10.42
C ASN A 224 -10.12 -11.35 -9.53
N ARG A 225 -9.54 -10.21 -9.94
CA ARG A 225 -8.60 -9.44 -9.11
C ARG A 225 -9.25 -8.94 -7.83
N ARG A 226 -10.48 -8.43 -7.92
CA ARG A 226 -11.26 -8.01 -6.75
C ARG A 226 -11.52 -9.16 -5.80
N LEU A 227 -11.93 -10.33 -6.30
CA LEU A 227 -12.16 -11.51 -5.47
C LEU A 227 -10.87 -11.96 -4.78
N ALA A 228 -9.77 -12.07 -5.50
CA ALA A 228 -8.47 -12.43 -4.93
C ALA A 228 -8.04 -11.45 -3.81
N GLN A 229 -8.31 -10.15 -3.99
CA GLN A 229 -8.03 -9.14 -2.96
C GLN A 229 -8.95 -9.30 -1.74
N LEU A 230 -10.23 -9.64 -1.93
CA LEU A 230 -11.18 -9.90 -0.84
C LEU A 230 -10.78 -11.14 -0.05
N ASP A 231 -10.40 -12.23 -0.75
CA ASP A 231 -9.95 -13.49 -0.12
C ASP A 231 -8.68 -13.27 0.70
N TYR A 232 -7.69 -12.58 0.12
CA TYR A 232 -6.46 -12.21 0.83
C TYR A 232 -6.77 -11.37 2.08
N ASN A 233 -7.66 -10.39 1.95
CA ASN A 233 -8.08 -9.54 3.06
C ASN A 233 -8.76 -10.34 4.17
N SER A 234 -9.64 -11.29 3.82
CA SER A 234 -10.33 -12.16 4.77
C SER A 234 -9.34 -13.03 5.55
N GLN A 235 -8.33 -13.59 4.88
CA GLN A 235 -7.28 -14.39 5.52
C GLN A 235 -6.47 -13.56 6.55
N ILE A 236 -6.09 -12.33 6.19
CA ILE A 236 -5.37 -11.43 7.11
C ILE A 236 -6.24 -11.06 8.31
N ASP A 237 -7.52 -10.74 8.09
CA ASP A 237 -8.43 -10.36 9.17
C ASP A 237 -8.70 -11.55 10.11
N SER A 238 -8.81 -12.77 9.59
CA SER A 238 -8.92 -14.01 10.39
C SER A 238 -7.67 -14.24 11.23
N ALA A 239 -6.48 -14.24 10.61
CA ALA A 239 -5.22 -14.43 11.33
C ALA A 239 -5.01 -13.35 12.42
N ARG A 240 -5.41 -12.11 12.16
CA ARG A 240 -5.34 -11.03 13.16
C ARG A 240 -6.31 -11.25 14.32
N SER A 241 -7.53 -11.76 14.03
CA SER A 241 -8.53 -12.07 15.06
C SER A 241 -8.06 -13.20 15.95
N GLU A 242 -7.56 -14.29 15.35
CA GLU A 242 -7.00 -15.43 16.05
C GLU A 242 -5.83 -15.02 16.97
N GLY A 243 -4.84 -14.32 16.42
CA GLY A 243 -3.69 -13.84 17.21
C GLY A 243 -4.10 -12.87 18.34
N ARG A 244 -5.17 -12.07 18.15
CA ARG A 244 -5.69 -11.21 19.22
C ARG A 244 -6.39 -12.02 20.33
N GLU A 245 -7.13 -13.06 19.96
CA GLU A 245 -7.79 -13.95 20.92
C GLU A 245 -6.78 -14.77 21.71
N GLU A 246 -5.77 -15.32 21.04
CA GLU A 246 -4.65 -16.01 21.67
C GLU A 246 -3.90 -15.10 22.65
N GLY A 247 -3.44 -13.94 22.20
CA GLY A 247 -2.74 -12.98 23.05
C GLY A 247 -3.58 -12.47 24.23
N ARG A 248 -4.92 -12.38 24.06
CA ARG A 248 -5.83 -12.02 25.17
C ARG A 248 -5.95 -13.17 26.18
N ALA A 249 -6.00 -14.42 25.69
CA ALA A 249 -6.06 -15.58 26.56
C ALA A 249 -4.76 -15.76 27.34
N GLU A 250 -3.61 -15.63 26.66
CA GLU A 250 -2.29 -15.67 27.28
C GLU A 250 -2.10 -14.57 28.32
N GLY A 251 -2.38 -13.32 27.97
CA GLY A 251 -2.26 -12.20 28.90
C GLY A 251 -3.18 -12.31 30.12
N LYS A 252 -4.38 -12.92 29.94
CA LYS A 252 -5.27 -13.22 31.07
C LYS A 252 -4.70 -14.31 31.98
N ALA A 253 -4.12 -15.36 31.41
CA ALA A 253 -3.49 -16.43 32.16
C ALA A 253 -2.25 -15.94 32.93
N GLU A 254 -1.37 -15.18 32.26
CA GLU A 254 -0.19 -14.55 32.89
C GLU A 254 -0.58 -13.57 34.00
N GLY A 255 -1.60 -12.74 33.79
CA GLY A 255 -2.11 -11.81 34.80
C GLY A 255 -2.68 -12.53 36.01
N ALA A 256 -3.42 -13.63 35.82
CA ALA A 256 -3.92 -14.46 36.90
C ALA A 256 -2.79 -15.09 37.69
N LEU A 257 -1.81 -15.67 36.99
CA LEU A 257 -0.63 -16.29 37.62
C LEU A 257 0.21 -15.26 38.39
N SER A 258 0.45 -14.10 37.82
CA SER A 258 1.16 -13.01 38.51
C SER A 258 0.45 -12.58 39.80
N THR A 259 -0.87 -12.55 39.77
CA THR A 259 -1.71 -12.23 40.94
C THR A 259 -1.55 -13.29 42.03
N LEU A 260 -1.64 -14.59 41.68
CA LEU A 260 -1.46 -15.70 42.60
C LEU A 260 -0.07 -15.69 43.22
N ILE A 261 0.98 -15.48 42.41
CA ILE A 261 2.35 -15.32 42.89
C ILE A 261 2.49 -14.19 43.92
N SER A 262 1.85 -13.03 43.63
CA SER A 262 1.85 -11.88 44.55
C SER A 262 1.17 -12.20 45.88
N LEU A 263 0.04 -12.93 45.84
CA LEU A 263 -0.70 -13.35 47.04
C LEU A 263 0.14 -14.34 47.90
N VAL A 264 0.84 -15.31 47.30
CA VAL A 264 1.74 -16.22 47.98
C VAL A 264 2.89 -15.44 48.62
N LYS A 265 3.56 -14.56 47.90
CA LYS A 265 4.66 -13.73 48.42
C LYS A 265 4.25 -12.84 49.61
N ARG A 266 2.95 -12.44 49.65
CA ARG A 266 2.39 -11.67 50.78
C ARG A 266 1.84 -12.54 51.92
N GLY A 267 1.96 -13.87 51.86
CA GLY A 267 1.44 -14.78 52.83
C GLY A 267 -0.08 -14.85 52.92
N ARG A 268 -0.77 -14.51 51.80
CA ARG A 268 -2.25 -14.54 51.72
C ARG A 268 -2.78 -15.85 51.17
N LEU A 269 -1.96 -16.59 50.45
CA LEU A 269 -2.21 -17.94 49.91
C LEU A 269 -1.00 -18.84 50.18
N THR A 270 -1.22 -20.13 50.35
CA THR A 270 -0.15 -21.10 50.33
C THR A 270 0.28 -21.42 48.89
N VAL A 271 1.44 -22.05 48.74
CA VAL A 271 1.91 -22.45 47.40
C VAL A 271 1.00 -23.54 46.82
N GLU A 272 0.50 -24.44 47.65
CA GLU A 272 -0.42 -25.51 47.28
C GLU A 272 -1.76 -24.97 46.75
N GLU A 273 -2.37 -24.03 47.47
CA GLU A 273 -3.62 -23.35 47.05
C GLU A 273 -3.43 -22.60 45.75
N ALA A 274 -2.32 -21.89 45.58
CA ALA A 274 -2.03 -21.13 44.35
C ALA A 274 -1.74 -22.05 43.15
N ALA A 275 -1.09 -23.18 43.37
CA ALA A 275 -0.83 -24.21 42.35
C ALA A 275 -2.16 -24.83 41.87
N GLU A 276 -3.06 -25.20 42.81
CA GLU A 276 -4.40 -25.71 42.48
C GLU A 276 -5.21 -24.72 41.66
N GLU A 277 -5.27 -23.44 42.09
CA GLU A 277 -6.02 -22.37 41.40
C GLU A 277 -5.45 -22.07 39.99
N SER A 278 -4.12 -22.16 39.83
CA SER A 278 -3.46 -22.00 38.53
C SER A 278 -3.50 -23.23 37.65
N LYS A 279 -4.06 -24.35 38.14
CA LYS A 279 -4.05 -25.67 37.47
C LYS A 279 -2.64 -26.18 37.13
N MET A 280 -1.67 -25.83 37.94
CA MET A 280 -0.27 -26.25 37.83
C MET A 280 0.09 -27.22 38.94
N SER A 281 1.17 -27.99 38.71
CA SER A 281 1.78 -28.73 39.85
C SER A 281 2.47 -27.74 40.78
N VAL A 282 2.57 -28.11 42.07
CA VAL A 282 3.28 -27.32 43.10
C VAL A 282 4.72 -27.00 42.66
N VAL A 283 5.38 -27.96 42.01
CA VAL A 283 6.75 -27.81 41.51
C VAL A 283 6.84 -26.76 40.39
N GLU A 284 5.92 -26.81 39.43
CA GLU A 284 5.87 -25.85 38.32
C GLU A 284 5.54 -24.44 38.81
N PHE A 285 4.54 -24.30 39.69
CA PHE A 285 4.16 -23.02 40.27
C PHE A 285 5.33 -22.42 41.05
N SER A 286 5.99 -23.21 41.93
CA SER A 286 7.16 -22.76 42.72
C SER A 286 8.29 -22.26 41.81
N LYS A 287 8.58 -22.98 40.72
CA LYS A 287 9.58 -22.59 39.73
C LYS A 287 9.24 -21.26 39.08
N GLN A 288 7.99 -21.08 38.63
CA GLN A 288 7.55 -19.83 38.01
C GLN A 288 7.48 -18.66 39.01
N ALA A 289 7.11 -18.93 40.24
CA ALA A 289 7.08 -17.95 41.32
C ALA A 289 8.48 -17.55 41.85
N GLY A 290 9.51 -18.29 41.46
CA GLY A 290 10.87 -18.08 42.01
C GLY A 290 10.94 -18.42 43.50
N ILE A 291 10.11 -19.36 43.97
CA ILE A 291 10.06 -19.81 45.34
C ILE A 291 10.82 -21.14 45.40
N THR A 292 11.97 -21.13 46.07
CA THR A 292 12.71 -22.38 46.33
C THR A 292 11.91 -23.22 47.31
N SER A 293 11.52 -24.44 46.95
CA SER A 293 10.91 -25.40 47.89
C SER A 293 11.92 -25.62 49.03
N ALA A 294 11.60 -25.07 50.20
CA ALA A 294 12.33 -25.51 51.41
C ALA A 294 12.11 -26.99 51.56
N GLN A 295 13.19 -27.77 51.54
CA GLN A 295 13.20 -29.20 51.88
C GLN A 295 12.72 -29.43 53.31
#